data_17af91b088028c4c5eac71c67c6ff6f6
#
_entry.id   17af91b088028c4c5eac71c67c6ff6f6
#
_cell.length_a   1.000
_cell.length_b   1.000
_cell.length_c   1.000
_cell.angle_alpha   90.00
_cell.angle_beta   90.00
_cell.angle_gamma   90.00
#
_symmetry.space_group_name_H-M   'P 1'
#
loop_
_entity.id
_entity.type
_entity.pdbx_description
1 polymer ?
#
loop_
_entity_poly.entity_id
_entity_poly.type
_entity_poly.pdbx_seq_one_letter_code
_entity_poly.pdbx_strand_id
1 'polypeptide(L)'
;IKKAKGEVEDFGGTVIVKAVDYGNVEQTLAAMNKLKEAGIKGLVLMPINDKRVLQKIDQFTEEYGISVVTVNADVEDTKRICFVGQNSVQSGRAAAGLMHDILREEEGTIAVISGIETNTSLSDRIYGFCDEMKKISPKTEILDTKYCFEDDLIAAHLTESILNRYEDLSAIYITCHGEKGVCD
;
A
#
# COMPACT_ATOMS: atom_id res chain seq x y z
N ILE A 1 16.02 -1.99 -5.61
CA ILE A 1 16.99 -2.19 -4.50
C ILE A 1 18.33 -2.67 -5.04
N LYS A 2 18.44 -3.74 -5.87
CA LYS A 2 19.73 -4.26 -6.36
C LYS A 2 20.57 -3.21 -7.08
N LYS A 3 19.98 -2.41 -7.99
CA LYS A 3 20.67 -1.34 -8.72
C LYS A 3 21.14 -0.24 -7.77
N ALA A 4 20.27 0.27 -6.91
CA ALA A 4 20.61 1.30 -5.93
C ALA A 4 21.69 0.82 -4.94
N LYS A 5 21.71 -0.47 -4.58
CA LYS A 5 22.77 -1.05 -3.75
C LYS A 5 24.14 -0.89 -4.41
N GLY A 6 24.28 -1.27 -5.71
CA GLY A 6 25.53 -1.12 -6.44
C GLY A 6 26.00 0.34 -6.48
N GLU A 7 25.10 1.28 -6.78
CA GLU A 7 25.43 2.70 -6.83
C GLU A 7 25.94 3.23 -5.47
N VAL A 8 25.35 2.79 -4.35
CA VAL A 8 25.81 3.18 -3.00
C VAL A 8 27.17 2.57 -2.68
N GLU A 9 27.42 1.31 -3.10
CA GLU A 9 28.69 0.62 -2.88
C GLU A 9 29.83 1.30 -3.63
N ASP A 10 29.59 1.87 -4.82
CA ASP A 10 30.57 2.64 -5.60
C ASP A 10 31.07 3.91 -4.85
N PHE A 11 30.27 4.43 -3.93
CA PHE A 11 30.64 5.53 -3.03
C PHE A 11 31.17 5.07 -1.66
N GLY A 12 31.51 3.78 -1.50
CA GLY A 12 32.03 3.22 -0.25
C GLY A 12 30.97 2.96 0.82
N GLY A 13 29.70 3.03 0.46
CA GLY A 13 28.59 2.69 1.35
C GLY A 13 28.34 1.17 1.42
N THR A 14 27.70 0.71 2.46
CA THR A 14 27.23 -0.68 2.59
C THR A 14 25.72 -0.70 2.74
N VAL A 15 25.03 -1.53 1.96
CA VAL A 15 23.57 -1.69 2.02
C VAL A 15 23.21 -3.07 2.55
N ILE A 16 22.53 -3.11 3.69
CA ILE A 16 22.01 -4.33 4.31
C ILE A 16 20.50 -4.39 4.03
N VAL A 17 20.04 -5.45 3.34
CA VAL A 17 18.63 -5.66 3.03
C VAL A 17 18.06 -6.74 3.94
N LYS A 18 16.91 -6.44 4.57
CA LYS A 18 16.10 -7.39 5.35
C LYS A 18 14.72 -7.49 4.72
N ALA A 19 14.39 -8.67 4.22
CA ALA A 19 13.03 -8.97 3.81
C ALA A 19 12.22 -9.40 5.04
N VAL A 20 10.98 -8.96 5.08
CA VAL A 20 9.98 -9.32 6.09
C VAL A 20 8.68 -9.67 5.37
N ASP A 21 7.85 -10.51 5.97
CA ASP A 21 6.54 -10.80 5.43
C ASP A 21 5.65 -9.55 5.49
N TYR A 22 4.91 -9.34 4.43
CA TYR A 22 4.07 -8.17 4.28
C TYR A 22 3.04 -8.08 5.41
N GLY A 23 2.99 -6.92 6.08
CA GLY A 23 2.09 -6.68 7.22
C GLY A 23 2.49 -7.35 8.54
N ASN A 24 3.61 -8.08 8.60
CA ASN A 24 4.08 -8.70 9.84
C ASN A 24 4.86 -7.71 10.72
N VAL A 25 4.15 -7.15 11.70
CA VAL A 25 4.68 -6.14 12.62
C VAL A 25 5.86 -6.67 13.44
N GLU A 26 5.77 -7.89 13.95
CA GLU A 26 6.82 -8.48 14.81
C GLU A 26 8.11 -8.70 14.03
N GLN A 27 8.01 -9.22 12.81
CA GLN A 27 9.17 -9.37 11.92
C GLN A 27 9.77 -8.01 11.55
N THR A 28 8.95 -6.99 11.30
CA THR A 28 9.40 -5.64 10.99
C THR A 28 10.19 -5.05 12.16
N LEU A 29 9.66 -5.11 13.39
CA LEU A 29 10.34 -4.63 14.58
C LEU A 29 11.65 -5.38 14.86
N ALA A 30 11.63 -6.71 14.69
CA ALA A 30 12.83 -7.53 14.84
C ALA A 30 13.90 -7.21 13.80
N ALA A 31 13.50 -6.96 12.54
CA ALA A 31 14.42 -6.54 11.47
C ALA A 31 15.01 -5.17 11.76
N MET A 32 14.22 -4.20 12.20
CA MET A 32 14.71 -2.88 12.61
C MET A 32 15.75 -2.99 13.73
N ASN A 33 15.48 -3.77 14.78
CA ASN A 33 16.44 -3.97 15.87
C ASN A 33 17.77 -4.59 15.38
N LYS A 34 17.70 -5.64 14.54
CA LYS A 34 18.91 -6.26 13.96
C LYS A 34 19.71 -5.30 13.09
N LEU A 35 19.06 -4.42 12.34
CA LEU A 35 19.73 -3.39 11.55
C LEU A 35 20.41 -2.35 12.45
N LYS A 36 19.77 -1.93 13.53
CA LYS A 36 20.37 -1.05 14.53
C LYS A 36 21.63 -1.68 15.14
N GLU A 37 21.57 -2.97 15.54
CA GLU A 37 22.70 -3.71 16.10
C GLU A 37 23.86 -3.84 15.09
N ALA A 38 23.55 -3.90 13.78
CA ALA A 38 24.54 -3.86 12.72
C ALA A 38 25.17 -2.48 12.49
N GLY A 39 24.80 -1.46 13.25
CA GLY A 39 25.42 -0.13 13.24
C GLY A 39 25.08 0.72 12.01
N ILE A 40 23.90 0.55 11.43
CA ILE A 40 23.43 1.36 10.29
C ILE A 40 23.38 2.85 10.66
N LYS A 41 23.55 3.71 9.64
CA LYS A 41 23.48 5.19 9.79
C LYS A 41 22.16 5.75 9.25
N GLY A 42 21.46 5.00 8.42
CA GLY A 42 20.17 5.36 7.87
C GLY A 42 19.34 4.11 7.60
N LEU A 43 18.03 4.26 7.65
CA LEU A 43 17.04 3.21 7.40
C LEU A 43 16.10 3.65 6.28
N VAL A 44 15.97 2.83 5.24
CA VAL A 44 14.89 2.93 4.26
C VAL A 44 13.88 1.86 4.61
N LEU A 45 12.64 2.26 4.90
CA LEU A 45 11.59 1.40 5.43
C LEU A 45 10.32 1.51 4.57
N MET A 46 9.73 0.38 4.19
CA MET A 46 8.32 0.32 3.82
C MET A 46 7.55 0.06 5.12
N PRO A 47 6.88 1.08 5.68
CA PRO A 47 6.29 0.97 7.01
C PRO A 47 4.96 0.22 7.00
N ILE A 48 4.60 -0.30 8.16
CA ILE A 48 3.25 -0.77 8.48
C ILE A 48 2.61 0.28 9.38
N ASN A 49 1.36 0.64 9.13
CA ASN A 49 0.60 1.56 9.97
C ASN A 49 0.16 0.86 11.28
N ASP A 50 1.12 0.63 12.15
CA ASP A 50 0.96 0.07 13.49
C ASP A 50 1.68 0.97 14.49
N LYS A 51 1.01 1.30 15.58
CA LYS A 51 1.52 2.22 16.62
C LYS A 51 2.95 1.88 17.09
N ARG A 52 3.29 0.60 17.19
CA ARG A 52 4.62 0.14 17.63
C ARG A 52 5.70 0.43 16.58
N VAL A 53 5.33 0.33 15.29
CA VAL A 53 6.24 0.66 14.18
C VAL A 53 6.46 2.18 14.13
N LEU A 54 5.40 2.98 14.29
CA LEU A 54 5.50 4.44 14.33
C LEU A 54 6.41 4.89 15.47
N GLN A 55 6.17 4.40 16.68
CA GLN A 55 7.02 4.67 17.84
C GLN A 55 8.48 4.24 17.63
N LYS A 56 8.68 3.12 16.91
CA LYS A 56 10.03 2.64 16.59
C LYS A 56 10.75 3.54 15.59
N ILE A 57 10.03 4.12 14.63
CA ILE A 57 10.58 5.13 13.70
C ILE A 57 11.07 6.34 14.49
N ASP A 58 10.25 6.86 15.40
CA ASP A 58 10.61 8.01 16.23
C ASP A 58 11.83 7.69 17.11
N GLN A 59 11.87 6.53 17.73
CA GLN A 59 12.99 6.07 18.52
C GLN A 59 14.30 5.98 17.71
N PHE A 60 14.23 5.51 16.46
CA PHE A 60 15.38 5.47 15.57
C PHE A 60 15.97 6.85 15.33
N THR A 61 15.11 7.83 15.09
CA THR A 61 15.53 9.20 14.78
C THR A 61 15.98 9.96 16.04
N GLU A 62 15.20 9.93 17.11
CA GLU A 62 15.41 10.79 18.28
C GLU A 62 16.43 10.20 19.27
N GLU A 63 16.38 8.87 19.50
CA GLU A 63 17.27 8.26 20.50
C GLU A 63 18.55 7.69 19.89
N TYR A 64 18.46 7.07 18.68
CA TYR A 64 19.61 6.39 18.09
C TYR A 64 20.34 7.24 17.05
N GLY A 65 19.80 8.39 16.65
CA GLY A 65 20.38 9.25 15.61
C GLY A 65 20.42 8.58 14.23
N ILE A 66 19.53 7.59 13.97
CA ILE A 66 19.43 6.89 12.71
C ILE A 66 18.33 7.53 11.88
N SER A 67 18.70 8.17 10.80
CA SER A 67 17.76 8.79 9.87
C SER A 67 16.84 7.77 9.21
N VAL A 68 15.52 8.03 9.21
CA VAL A 68 14.53 7.13 8.60
C VAL A 68 13.88 7.80 7.39
N VAL A 69 13.86 7.09 6.26
CA VAL A 69 13.12 7.45 5.03
C VAL A 69 12.08 6.36 4.79
N THR A 70 10.81 6.74 4.60
CA THR A 70 9.76 5.80 4.22
C THR A 70 9.64 5.70 2.71
N VAL A 71 9.31 4.53 2.19
CA VAL A 71 9.17 4.27 0.75
C VAL A 71 7.90 3.49 0.45
N ASN A 72 7.29 3.75 -0.71
CA ASN A 72 6.09 3.10 -1.23
C ASN A 72 4.81 3.37 -0.42
N ALA A 73 4.81 3.08 0.86
CA ALA A 73 3.79 3.49 1.84
C ALA A 73 4.37 4.55 2.78
N ASP A 74 3.52 5.43 3.29
CA ASP A 74 3.92 6.46 4.24
C ASP A 74 3.17 6.29 5.57
N VAL A 75 3.74 6.84 6.62
CA VAL A 75 3.11 6.98 7.94
C VAL A 75 3.34 8.42 8.41
N GLU A 76 2.25 9.16 8.46
CA GLU A 76 2.26 10.55 8.96
C GLU A 76 2.55 10.57 10.46
N ASP A 77 2.76 11.76 11.02
CA ASP A 77 3.01 11.98 12.45
C ASP A 77 4.19 11.19 13.03
N THR A 78 5.23 10.92 12.22
CA THR A 78 6.50 10.32 12.67
C THR A 78 7.70 11.23 12.40
N LYS A 79 8.81 10.96 13.08
CA LYS A 79 10.09 11.70 12.94
C LYS A 79 10.94 11.22 11.76
N ARG A 80 10.32 10.59 10.75
CA ARG A 80 11.02 10.28 9.49
C ARG A 80 11.48 11.57 8.80
N ILE A 81 12.57 11.49 8.04
CA ILE A 81 13.08 12.66 7.28
C ILE A 81 12.14 13.00 6.12
N CYS A 82 11.76 11.99 5.32
CA CYS A 82 10.87 12.16 4.18
C CYS A 82 10.24 10.84 3.75
N PHE A 83 9.26 10.96 2.89
CA PHE A 83 8.65 9.87 2.15
C PHE A 83 9.08 9.93 0.67
N VAL A 84 9.38 8.77 0.10
CA VAL A 84 9.65 8.61 -1.32
C VAL A 84 8.67 7.60 -1.92
N GLY A 85 7.72 8.07 -2.69
CA GLY A 85 6.69 7.24 -3.28
C GLY A 85 5.72 8.02 -4.15
N GLN A 86 4.69 7.32 -4.61
CA GLN A 86 3.61 7.90 -5.39
C GLN A 86 2.61 8.59 -4.45
N ASN A 87 1.96 9.66 -4.94
CA ASN A 87 0.79 10.19 -4.26
C ASN A 87 -0.39 9.22 -4.48
N SER A 88 -0.66 8.39 -3.47
CA SER A 88 -1.64 7.32 -3.55
C SER A 88 -3.07 7.84 -3.68
N VAL A 89 -3.42 8.93 -3.03
CA VAL A 89 -4.73 9.59 -3.17
C VAL A 89 -4.96 10.05 -4.60
N GLN A 90 -3.97 10.71 -5.21
CA GLN A 90 -4.08 11.15 -6.61
C GLN A 90 -4.13 9.97 -7.58
N SER A 91 -3.42 8.87 -7.28
CA SER A 91 -3.50 7.64 -8.05
C SER A 91 -4.91 7.05 -8.03
N GLY A 92 -5.56 7.02 -6.87
CA GLY A 92 -6.96 6.60 -6.74
C GLY A 92 -7.93 7.49 -7.51
N ARG A 93 -7.76 8.81 -7.43
CA ARG A 93 -8.57 9.76 -8.20
C ARG A 93 -8.42 9.57 -9.71
N ALA A 94 -7.19 9.35 -10.19
CA ALA A 94 -6.96 9.08 -11.60
C ALA A 94 -7.63 7.76 -12.06
N ALA A 95 -7.60 6.72 -11.22
CA ALA A 95 -8.29 5.47 -11.49
C ALA A 95 -9.82 5.66 -11.54
N ALA A 96 -10.39 6.48 -10.67
CA ALA A 96 -11.82 6.83 -10.69
C ALA A 96 -12.22 7.54 -11.99
N GLY A 97 -11.45 8.54 -12.42
CA GLY A 97 -11.68 9.22 -13.69
C GLY A 97 -11.63 8.27 -14.89
N LEU A 98 -10.62 7.40 -14.94
CA LEU A 98 -10.50 6.39 -16.00
C LEU A 98 -11.68 5.40 -15.97
N MET A 99 -12.09 4.93 -14.78
CA MET A 99 -13.24 4.04 -14.61
C MET A 99 -14.52 4.69 -15.12
N HIS A 100 -14.77 5.93 -14.75
CA HIS A 100 -15.92 6.72 -15.25
C HIS A 100 -15.93 6.83 -16.77
N ASP A 101 -14.79 7.17 -17.38
CA ASP A 101 -14.65 7.30 -18.83
C ASP A 101 -14.90 5.98 -19.59
N ILE A 102 -14.48 4.83 -19.00
CA ILE A 102 -14.67 3.51 -19.58
C ILE A 102 -16.12 3.05 -19.45
N LEU A 103 -16.71 3.17 -18.28
CA LEU A 103 -18.07 2.67 -18.03
C LEU A 103 -19.13 3.53 -18.74
N ARG A 104 -18.91 4.84 -18.84
CA ARG A 104 -19.85 5.81 -19.45
C ARG A 104 -21.27 5.76 -18.90
N GLU A 105 -21.43 5.12 -17.77
CA GLU A 105 -22.71 4.96 -17.08
C GLU A 105 -22.66 5.76 -15.78
N GLU A 106 -23.78 6.43 -15.48
CA GLU A 106 -23.93 7.20 -14.24
C GLU A 106 -24.40 6.32 -13.06
N GLU A 107 -24.86 5.10 -13.34
CA GLU A 107 -25.41 4.15 -12.38
C GLU A 107 -24.71 2.80 -12.54
N GLY A 108 -24.49 2.08 -11.46
CA GLY A 108 -23.84 0.76 -11.46
C GLY A 108 -23.20 0.44 -10.12
N THR A 109 -22.70 -0.76 -10.01
CA THR A 109 -22.06 -1.26 -8.78
C THR A 109 -20.59 -1.55 -9.04
N ILE A 110 -19.71 -1.02 -8.19
CA ILE A 110 -18.26 -1.25 -8.26
C ILE A 110 -17.81 -1.98 -7.00
N ALA A 111 -17.15 -3.11 -7.17
CA ALA A 111 -16.47 -3.79 -6.08
C ALA A 111 -15.02 -3.30 -5.92
N VAL A 112 -14.52 -3.32 -4.69
CA VAL A 112 -13.14 -2.94 -4.36
C VAL A 112 -12.43 -4.12 -3.72
N ILE A 113 -11.29 -4.54 -4.31
CA ILE A 113 -10.42 -5.57 -3.76
C ILE A 113 -9.07 -4.94 -3.44
N SER A 114 -8.54 -5.22 -2.26
CA SER A 114 -7.27 -4.67 -1.76
C SER A 114 -6.43 -5.74 -1.05
N GLY A 115 -5.16 -5.42 -0.78
CA GLY A 115 -4.24 -6.34 -0.13
C GLY A 115 -4.46 -6.42 1.37
N ILE A 116 -4.08 -5.38 2.09
CA ILE A 116 -4.15 -5.33 3.55
C ILE A 116 -4.44 -3.89 4.00
N GLU A 117 -5.30 -3.76 5.00
CA GLU A 117 -5.76 -2.47 5.52
C GLU A 117 -4.64 -1.60 6.12
N THR A 118 -3.65 -2.23 6.75
CA THR A 118 -2.54 -1.53 7.41
C THR A 118 -1.52 -0.91 6.44
N ASN A 119 -1.68 -1.10 5.13
CA ASN A 119 -0.89 -0.43 4.12
C ASN A 119 -1.55 0.87 3.69
N THR A 120 -1.02 2.00 4.17
CA THR A 120 -1.53 3.33 3.88
C THR A 120 -1.59 3.64 2.38
N SER A 121 -0.64 3.14 1.57
CA SER A 121 -0.68 3.39 0.13
C SER A 121 -1.87 2.74 -0.56
N LEU A 122 -2.38 1.63 -0.04
CA LEU A 122 -3.57 0.95 -0.57
C LEU A 122 -4.85 1.65 -0.09
N SER A 123 -4.95 1.96 1.20
CA SER A 123 -6.10 2.68 1.76
C SER A 123 -6.25 4.08 1.19
N ASP A 124 -5.15 4.79 0.95
CA ASP A 124 -5.17 6.11 0.32
C ASP A 124 -5.63 6.06 -1.15
N ARG A 125 -5.27 5.00 -1.90
CA ARG A 125 -5.82 4.78 -3.26
C ARG A 125 -7.32 4.55 -3.22
N ILE A 126 -7.79 3.72 -2.29
CA ILE A 126 -9.23 3.49 -2.11
C ILE A 126 -9.94 4.78 -1.74
N TYR A 127 -9.40 5.53 -0.77
CA TYR A 127 -9.96 6.81 -0.38
C TYR A 127 -10.06 7.78 -1.57
N GLY A 128 -8.96 7.95 -2.32
CA GLY A 128 -8.92 8.82 -3.49
C GLY A 128 -9.91 8.39 -4.58
N PHE A 129 -10.04 7.09 -4.82
CA PHE A 129 -11.00 6.51 -5.77
C PHE A 129 -12.44 6.80 -5.33
N CYS A 130 -12.80 6.46 -4.09
CA CYS A 130 -14.15 6.67 -3.58
C CYS A 130 -14.53 8.15 -3.49
N ASP A 131 -13.61 9.02 -3.08
CA ASP A 131 -13.82 10.47 -3.00
C ASP A 131 -14.10 11.06 -4.38
N GLU A 132 -13.37 10.64 -5.40
CA GLU A 132 -13.57 11.14 -6.77
C GLU A 132 -14.84 10.55 -7.41
N MET A 133 -15.09 9.24 -7.27
CA MET A 133 -16.31 8.60 -7.80
C MET A 133 -17.58 9.26 -7.26
N LYS A 134 -17.60 9.62 -5.98
CA LYS A 134 -18.75 10.35 -5.38
C LYS A 134 -19.03 11.70 -6.07
N LYS A 135 -18.02 12.33 -6.68
CA LYS A 135 -18.17 13.62 -7.38
C LYS A 135 -18.59 13.44 -8.83
N ILE A 136 -17.97 12.48 -9.54
CA ILE A 136 -18.14 12.31 -10.99
C ILE A 136 -19.24 11.30 -11.36
N SER A 137 -19.54 10.35 -10.47
CA SER A 137 -20.58 9.32 -10.65
C SER A 137 -21.37 9.11 -9.35
N PRO A 138 -22.13 10.10 -8.86
CA PRO A 138 -22.73 10.09 -7.53
C PRO A 138 -23.81 9.02 -7.33
N LYS A 139 -24.31 8.41 -8.38
CA LYS A 139 -25.30 7.32 -8.35
C LYS A 139 -24.67 5.93 -8.35
N THR A 140 -23.35 5.84 -8.60
CA THR A 140 -22.63 4.57 -8.58
C THR A 140 -22.46 4.09 -7.14
N GLU A 141 -22.87 2.87 -6.86
CA GLU A 141 -22.65 2.21 -5.58
C GLU A 141 -21.21 1.65 -5.53
N ILE A 142 -20.48 1.94 -4.46
CA ILE A 142 -19.17 1.35 -4.21
C ILE A 142 -19.31 0.42 -3.01
N LEU A 143 -19.05 -0.86 -3.23
CA LEU A 143 -19.17 -1.88 -2.19
C LEU A 143 -18.03 -1.79 -1.17
N ASP A 144 -18.25 -2.36 0.01
CA ASP A 144 -17.23 -2.48 1.04
C ASP A 144 -15.99 -3.22 0.51
N THR A 145 -14.82 -2.68 0.81
CA THR A 145 -13.54 -3.25 0.40
C THR A 145 -13.36 -4.68 0.92
N LYS A 146 -12.95 -5.58 0.03
CA LYS A 146 -12.53 -6.93 0.38
C LYS A 146 -11.01 -7.04 0.33
N TYR A 147 -10.42 -7.87 1.19
CA TYR A 147 -8.97 -8.00 1.34
C TYR A 147 -8.52 -9.38 0.88
N CYS A 148 -7.64 -9.43 -0.13
CA CYS A 148 -7.11 -10.67 -0.70
C CYS A 148 -5.70 -11.03 -0.20
N PHE A 149 -5.08 -10.20 0.62
CA PHE A 149 -3.74 -10.42 1.19
C PHE A 149 -2.63 -10.65 0.15
N GLU A 150 -2.73 -10.03 -1.02
CA GLU A 150 -1.81 -10.19 -2.16
C GLU A 150 -1.81 -11.63 -2.76
N ASP A 151 -2.86 -12.43 -2.48
CA ASP A 151 -2.98 -13.82 -2.89
C ASP A 151 -4.00 -13.99 -4.03
N ASP A 152 -3.55 -14.56 -5.15
CA ASP A 152 -4.38 -14.77 -6.35
C ASP A 152 -5.56 -15.70 -6.09
N LEU A 153 -5.41 -16.74 -5.26
CA LEU A 153 -6.50 -17.69 -4.97
C LEU A 153 -7.58 -17.02 -4.12
N ILE A 154 -7.18 -16.23 -3.13
CA ILE A 154 -8.13 -15.48 -2.31
C ILE A 154 -8.84 -14.43 -3.18
N ALA A 155 -8.11 -13.74 -4.05
CA ALA A 155 -8.68 -12.78 -5.00
C ALA A 155 -9.72 -13.44 -5.94
N ALA A 156 -9.41 -14.61 -6.47
CA ALA A 156 -10.33 -15.38 -7.30
C ALA A 156 -11.63 -15.76 -6.57
N HIS A 157 -11.52 -16.31 -5.34
CA HIS A 157 -12.69 -16.64 -4.52
C HIS A 157 -13.54 -15.42 -4.16
N LEU A 158 -12.90 -14.28 -3.85
CA LEU A 158 -13.62 -13.03 -3.60
C LEU A 158 -14.36 -12.56 -4.84
N THR A 159 -13.71 -12.62 -5.99
CA THR A 159 -14.31 -12.23 -7.29
C THR A 159 -15.50 -13.10 -7.62
N GLU A 160 -15.38 -14.42 -7.54
CA GLU A 160 -16.48 -15.35 -7.75
C GLU A 160 -17.65 -15.08 -6.80
N SER A 161 -17.39 -14.86 -5.51
CA SER A 161 -18.40 -14.52 -4.51
C SER A 161 -19.13 -13.21 -4.83
N ILE A 162 -18.39 -12.20 -5.30
CA ILE A 162 -18.94 -10.89 -5.69
C ILE A 162 -19.82 -11.06 -6.93
N LEU A 163 -19.35 -11.72 -7.99
CA LEU A 163 -20.09 -11.97 -9.22
C LEU A 163 -21.39 -12.75 -8.98
N ASN A 164 -21.36 -13.73 -8.09
CA ASN A 164 -22.55 -14.52 -7.73
C ASN A 164 -23.57 -13.73 -6.90
N ARG A 165 -23.16 -12.65 -6.23
CA ARG A 165 -24.03 -11.85 -5.36
C ARG A 165 -24.62 -10.62 -6.04
N TYR A 166 -23.89 -10.02 -6.97
CA TYR A 166 -24.24 -8.74 -7.58
C TYR A 166 -24.39 -8.94 -9.11
N GLU A 167 -25.61 -9.14 -9.58
CA GLU A 167 -25.92 -9.34 -11.02
C GLU A 167 -25.65 -8.08 -11.85
N ASP A 168 -25.67 -6.91 -11.24
CA ASP A 168 -25.47 -5.58 -11.82
C ASP A 168 -24.04 -5.04 -11.60
N LEU A 169 -23.08 -5.92 -11.27
CA LEU A 169 -21.69 -5.50 -11.07
C LEU A 169 -21.12 -4.94 -12.39
N SER A 170 -20.76 -3.67 -12.36
CA SER A 170 -20.22 -2.95 -13.52
C SER A 170 -18.70 -3.04 -13.62
N ALA A 171 -18.00 -3.09 -12.48
CA ALA A 171 -16.54 -3.16 -12.45
C ALA A 171 -15.98 -3.66 -11.11
N ILE A 172 -14.70 -4.06 -11.15
CA ILE A 172 -13.88 -4.33 -9.97
C ILE A 172 -12.67 -3.40 -9.98
N TYR A 173 -12.45 -2.66 -8.90
CA TYR A 173 -11.23 -1.89 -8.68
C TYR A 173 -10.30 -2.66 -7.76
N ILE A 174 -9.12 -3.05 -8.26
CA ILE A 174 -8.08 -3.72 -7.47
C ILE A 174 -6.91 -2.79 -7.23
N THR A 175 -6.43 -2.69 -5.98
CA THR A 175 -5.33 -1.77 -5.57
C THR A 175 -4.02 -2.47 -5.25
N CYS A 176 -3.99 -3.81 -5.31
CA CYS A 176 -2.91 -4.67 -4.83
C CYS A 176 -2.55 -5.73 -5.85
N HIS A 177 -1.63 -6.65 -5.50
CA HIS A 177 -1.48 -7.90 -6.23
C HIS A 177 -2.68 -8.83 -6.00
N GLY A 178 -2.87 -9.79 -6.88
CA GLY A 178 -4.06 -10.66 -6.95
C GLY A 178 -4.86 -10.41 -8.23
N GLU A 179 -4.36 -9.52 -9.11
CA GLU A 179 -4.99 -9.20 -10.39
C GLU A 179 -5.21 -10.43 -11.28
N LYS A 180 -4.32 -11.41 -11.21
CA LYS A 180 -4.47 -12.66 -11.94
C LYS A 180 -5.70 -13.44 -11.45
N GLY A 181 -5.87 -13.55 -10.12
CA GLY A 181 -7.05 -14.22 -9.56
C GLY A 181 -8.37 -13.49 -9.85
N VAL A 182 -8.34 -12.17 -10.07
CA VAL A 182 -9.53 -11.41 -10.48
C VAL A 182 -9.87 -11.63 -11.96
N CYS A 183 -8.86 -11.86 -12.81
CA CYS A 183 -9.04 -11.93 -14.28
C CYS A 183 -9.23 -13.35 -14.81
N ASP A 184 -8.83 -14.41 -14.08
CA ASP A 184 -8.98 -15.81 -14.44
C ASP A 184 -10.40 -16.32 -14.14
#